data_b398e5cecbd9ae282758a3f03253fddb
#
_entry.id   b398e5cecbd9ae282758a3f03253fddb
#
_cell.length_a   1.000
_cell.length_b   1.000
_cell.length_c   1.000
_cell.angle_alpha   90.00
_cell.angle_beta   90.00
_cell.angle_gamma   90.00
#
_symmetry.space_group_name_H-M   'P 1'
#
loop_
_entity.id
_entity.type
_entity.pdbx_description
1 polymer ?
#
loop_
_entity_poly.entity_id
_entity_poly.type
_entity_poly.pdbx_seq_one_letter_code
_entity_poly.pdbx_strand_id
1 'polypeptide(L)'
;MMPRARWLLLLAALVLSLAAAPVRAAAFLVPLGDTRVALDAPPGFADTGFLGSPRLEELAQSLTSASNRILLFAITDGDLRAFMNGDQPAMRRYMIAVTPRSLVRHSVSLDEFATLAADALRGLGKPAGSADYPKFLDRQPAGQASLLAELRSEPEVVSVLQGTRMPSQGGYGEKPHYLLSTTTWLLLRGKALSVSVYTGYDGPADLAWIKYVTQRWIDQLQRINSR
;
A
#
# COMPACT_ATOMS: atom_id res chain seq x y z
N MET A 1 30.59 -6.90 50.35
CA MET A 1 30.39 -7.94 49.31
C MET A 1 29.17 -7.63 48.43
N MET A 2 29.22 -6.65 47.51
CA MET A 2 28.09 -6.37 46.60
C MET A 2 28.50 -5.71 45.28
N PRO A 3 29.50 -6.13 44.51
CA PRO A 3 29.66 -5.62 43.15
C PRO A 3 29.23 -6.58 42.02
N ARG A 4 29.13 -7.90 42.28
CA ARG A 4 28.85 -8.88 41.20
C ARG A 4 27.41 -8.89 40.70
N ALA A 5 26.41 -8.60 41.52
CA ALA A 5 25.01 -8.56 41.16
C ALA A 5 24.69 -7.38 40.22
N ARG A 6 25.33 -6.23 40.38
CA ARG A 6 25.11 -5.06 39.50
C ARG A 6 25.65 -5.28 38.08
N TRP A 7 26.75 -6.00 37.93
CA TRP A 7 27.28 -6.34 36.61
C TRP A 7 26.40 -7.33 35.84
N LEU A 8 25.76 -8.29 36.53
CA LEU A 8 24.83 -9.24 35.92
C LEU A 8 23.54 -8.54 35.46
N LEU A 9 23.04 -7.56 36.19
CA LEU A 9 21.87 -6.78 35.79
C LEU A 9 22.18 -5.87 34.59
N LEU A 10 23.36 -5.29 34.51
CA LEU A 10 23.79 -4.48 33.35
C LEU A 10 23.99 -5.34 32.10
N LEU A 11 24.54 -6.54 32.24
CA LEU A 11 24.66 -7.50 31.14
C LEU A 11 23.28 -8.00 30.66
N ALA A 12 22.36 -8.29 31.57
CA ALA A 12 20.99 -8.69 31.21
C ALA A 12 20.22 -7.57 30.48
N ALA A 13 20.37 -6.31 30.94
CA ALA A 13 19.78 -5.15 30.27
C ALA A 13 20.35 -4.91 28.88
N LEU A 14 21.67 -5.14 28.68
CA LEU A 14 22.33 -5.02 27.39
C LEU A 14 21.87 -6.11 26.41
N VAL A 15 21.67 -7.33 26.86
CA VAL A 15 21.18 -8.44 26.05
C VAL A 15 19.71 -8.23 25.65
N LEU A 16 18.86 -7.72 26.55
CA LEU A 16 17.47 -7.37 26.22
C LEU A 16 17.38 -6.23 25.21
N SER A 17 18.27 -5.27 25.22
CA SER A 17 18.26 -4.16 24.27
C SER A 17 18.69 -4.57 22.85
N LEU A 18 19.50 -5.62 22.69
CA LEU A 18 19.85 -6.17 21.38
C LEU A 18 18.71 -7.01 20.74
N ALA A 19 17.80 -7.54 21.55
CA ALA A 19 16.68 -8.37 21.06
C ALA A 19 15.52 -7.54 20.46
N ALA A 20 15.54 -6.22 20.63
CA ALA A 20 14.49 -5.31 20.14
C ALA A 20 14.80 -4.69 18.76
N ALA A 21 15.72 -5.27 17.98
CA ALA A 21 15.90 -4.82 16.60
C ALA A 21 14.60 -5.10 15.81
N PRO A 22 13.94 -4.07 15.21
CA PRO A 22 12.76 -4.31 14.41
C PRO A 22 13.15 -5.23 13.26
N VAL A 23 12.48 -6.38 13.17
CA VAL A 23 12.57 -7.26 12.00
C VAL A 23 12.08 -6.45 10.82
N ARG A 24 13.00 -5.91 10.04
CA ARG A 24 12.66 -5.29 8.76
C ARG A 24 12.43 -6.43 7.77
N ALA A 25 11.28 -6.43 7.12
CA ALA A 25 11.11 -7.23 5.93
C ALA A 25 12.25 -6.92 4.97
N ALA A 26 12.92 -7.94 4.45
CA ALA A 26 14.04 -7.73 3.53
C ALA A 26 13.48 -7.31 2.18
N ALA A 27 14.01 -6.23 1.62
CA ALA A 27 13.68 -5.83 0.26
C ALA A 27 14.04 -6.96 -0.71
N PHE A 28 13.14 -7.28 -1.63
CA PHE A 28 13.35 -8.27 -2.68
C PHE A 28 13.39 -7.63 -4.06
N LEU A 29 14.07 -8.28 -5.00
CA LEU A 29 14.27 -7.76 -6.36
C LEU A 29 13.29 -8.41 -7.32
N VAL A 30 12.48 -7.58 -8.00
CA VAL A 30 11.56 -8.02 -9.04
C VAL A 30 12.15 -7.73 -10.42
N PRO A 31 12.31 -8.73 -11.28
CA PRO A 31 12.77 -8.50 -12.64
C PRO A 31 11.65 -7.91 -13.53
N LEU A 32 11.93 -6.79 -14.16
CA LEU A 32 11.09 -6.09 -15.14
C LEU A 32 11.87 -5.86 -16.43
N GLY A 33 11.81 -6.81 -17.35
CA GLY A 33 12.71 -6.85 -18.50
C GLY A 33 14.17 -6.98 -18.03
N ASP A 34 15.03 -6.08 -18.49
CA ASP A 34 16.47 -6.06 -18.15
C ASP A 34 16.78 -5.31 -16.84
N THR A 35 15.77 -4.70 -16.23
CA THR A 35 15.91 -3.95 -14.98
C THR A 35 15.38 -4.76 -13.81
N ARG A 36 16.02 -4.61 -12.64
CA ARG A 36 15.53 -5.13 -11.37
C ARG A 36 15.09 -3.98 -10.49
N VAL A 37 13.86 -4.02 -10.01
CA VAL A 37 13.29 -3.04 -9.08
C VAL A 37 13.21 -3.68 -7.69
N ALA A 38 13.72 -2.99 -6.69
CA ALA A 38 13.63 -3.42 -5.31
C ALA A 38 12.25 -3.04 -4.74
N LEU A 39 11.56 -3.99 -4.14
CA LEU A 39 10.30 -3.78 -3.44
C LEU A 39 10.43 -4.26 -2.00
N ASP A 40 9.66 -3.64 -1.12
CA ASP A 40 9.56 -3.99 0.30
C ASP A 40 8.18 -3.57 0.82
N ALA A 41 7.61 -4.36 1.71
CA ALA A 41 6.39 -4.00 2.41
C ALA A 41 6.72 -3.14 3.64
N PRO A 42 5.93 -2.11 3.95
CA PRO A 42 6.12 -1.34 5.18
C PRO A 42 6.00 -2.20 6.44
N PRO A 43 6.63 -1.81 7.57
CA PRO A 43 6.50 -2.51 8.84
C PRO A 43 5.04 -2.75 9.24
N GLY A 44 4.72 -3.95 9.72
CA GLY A 44 3.38 -4.38 10.08
C GLY A 44 2.59 -5.00 8.92
N PHE A 45 3.23 -5.11 7.74
CA PHE A 45 2.69 -5.78 6.57
C PHE A 45 3.65 -6.84 6.07
N ALA A 46 3.10 -7.96 5.62
CA ALA A 46 3.85 -9.06 5.01
C ALA A 46 3.42 -9.24 3.56
N ASP A 47 4.40 -9.33 2.65
CA ASP A 47 4.15 -9.76 1.27
C ASP A 47 3.65 -11.22 1.27
N THR A 48 2.59 -11.48 0.53
CA THR A 48 1.98 -12.82 0.47
C THR A 48 2.57 -13.70 -0.62
N GLY A 49 3.38 -13.13 -1.52
CA GLY A 49 3.93 -13.83 -2.68
C GLY A 49 4.81 -15.04 -2.31
N PHE A 50 5.50 -14.98 -1.15
CA PHE A 50 6.34 -16.09 -0.69
C PHE A 50 5.56 -17.32 -0.20
N LEU A 51 4.26 -17.17 0.09
CA LEU A 51 3.42 -18.29 0.58
C LEU A 51 2.99 -19.24 -0.55
N GLY A 52 3.01 -18.79 -1.81
CA GLY A 52 2.56 -19.57 -2.96
C GLY A 52 1.12 -20.07 -2.81
N SER A 53 0.26 -19.30 -2.13
CA SER A 53 -1.13 -19.70 -1.87
C SER A 53 -2.04 -19.28 -3.03
N PRO A 54 -2.67 -20.23 -3.75
CA PRO A 54 -3.60 -19.90 -4.84
C PRO A 54 -4.73 -18.96 -4.38
N ARG A 55 -5.24 -19.15 -3.17
CA ARG A 55 -6.32 -18.31 -2.61
C ARG A 55 -5.89 -16.85 -2.43
N LEU A 56 -4.66 -16.59 -1.98
CA LEU A 56 -4.12 -15.23 -1.85
C LEU A 56 -3.78 -14.63 -3.22
N GLU A 57 -3.34 -15.45 -4.17
CA GLU A 57 -3.13 -15.01 -5.55
C GLU A 57 -4.44 -14.62 -6.23
N GLU A 58 -5.50 -15.43 -6.10
CA GLU A 58 -6.83 -15.10 -6.62
C GLU A 58 -7.38 -13.81 -5.99
N LEU A 59 -7.20 -13.65 -4.67
CA LEU A 59 -7.58 -12.43 -3.98
C LEU A 59 -6.83 -11.22 -4.54
N ALA A 60 -5.51 -11.30 -4.66
CA ALA A 60 -4.70 -10.22 -5.23
C ALA A 60 -5.11 -9.90 -6.68
N GLN A 61 -5.41 -10.92 -7.50
CA GLN A 61 -5.88 -10.75 -8.86
C GLN A 61 -7.24 -10.06 -8.94
N SER A 62 -8.14 -10.31 -7.98
CA SER A 62 -9.45 -9.65 -7.91
C SER A 62 -9.37 -8.15 -7.59
N LEU A 63 -8.26 -7.70 -7.00
CA LEU A 63 -8.04 -6.30 -6.59
C LEU A 63 -7.43 -5.43 -7.70
N THR A 64 -7.09 -6.00 -8.84
CA THR A 64 -6.46 -5.26 -9.94
C THR A 64 -6.94 -5.78 -11.30
N SER A 65 -6.65 -5.01 -12.37
CA SER A 65 -6.97 -5.43 -13.73
C SER A 65 -6.09 -6.61 -14.18
N ALA A 66 -6.65 -7.52 -14.98
CA ALA A 66 -5.90 -8.59 -15.63
C ALA A 66 -4.77 -8.10 -16.55
N SER A 67 -4.83 -6.83 -16.99
CA SER A 67 -3.75 -6.17 -17.76
C SER A 67 -2.52 -5.84 -16.92
N ASN A 68 -2.62 -5.93 -15.59
CA ASN A 68 -1.51 -5.67 -14.68
C ASN A 68 -0.77 -6.96 -14.31
N ARG A 69 0.52 -6.80 -14.02
CA ARG A 69 1.35 -7.79 -13.34
C ARG A 69 1.46 -7.36 -11.88
N ILE A 70 1.03 -8.21 -10.96
CA ILE A 70 1.22 -8.00 -9.53
C ILE A 70 2.70 -8.22 -9.20
N LEU A 71 3.28 -7.27 -8.47
CA LEU A 71 4.68 -7.27 -8.06
C LEU A 71 4.83 -7.53 -6.57
N LEU A 72 3.84 -7.06 -5.79
CA LEU A 72 3.73 -7.25 -4.35
C LEU A 72 2.24 -7.19 -3.97
N PHE A 73 1.79 -8.09 -3.12
CA PHE A 73 0.53 -8.00 -2.42
C PHE A 73 0.78 -8.24 -0.94
N ALA A 74 0.53 -7.22 -0.11
CA ALA A 74 0.82 -7.27 1.31
C ALA A 74 -0.44 -7.04 2.14
N ILE A 75 -0.62 -7.88 3.15
CA ILE A 75 -1.67 -7.80 4.16
C ILE A 75 -1.04 -7.55 5.53
N THR A 76 -1.85 -7.16 6.51
CA THR A 76 -1.31 -6.95 7.87
C THR A 76 -0.76 -8.26 8.44
N ASP A 77 0.24 -8.17 9.33
CA ASP A 77 0.77 -9.34 10.05
C ASP A 77 -0.34 -10.08 10.83
N GLY A 78 -1.38 -9.36 11.28
CA GLY A 78 -2.55 -9.93 11.93
C GLY A 78 -3.40 -10.77 10.98
N ASP A 79 -3.70 -10.21 9.79
CA ASP A 79 -4.46 -10.91 8.75
C ASP A 79 -3.70 -12.13 8.22
N LEU A 80 -2.36 -12.02 8.09
CA LEU A 80 -1.53 -13.14 7.68
C LEU A 80 -1.59 -14.29 8.70
N ARG A 81 -1.49 -13.97 10.00
CA ARG A 81 -1.62 -15.00 11.06
C ARG A 81 -3.01 -15.65 11.05
N ALA A 82 -4.09 -14.86 10.91
CA ALA A 82 -5.44 -15.39 10.78
C ALA A 82 -5.55 -16.36 9.60
N PHE A 83 -5.04 -15.94 8.43
CA PHE A 83 -5.03 -16.79 7.25
C PHE A 83 -4.26 -18.12 7.46
N MET A 84 -3.08 -18.06 8.08
CA MET A 84 -2.25 -19.25 8.35
C MET A 84 -2.92 -20.21 9.35
N ASN A 85 -3.75 -19.69 10.26
CA ASN A 85 -4.55 -20.49 11.20
C ASN A 85 -5.83 -21.06 10.56
N GLY A 86 -6.12 -20.75 9.29
CA GLY A 86 -7.34 -21.18 8.60
C GLY A 86 -8.53 -20.24 8.79
N ASP A 87 -8.34 -19.12 9.50
CA ASP A 87 -9.36 -18.09 9.71
C ASP A 87 -9.50 -17.20 8.48
N GLN A 88 -10.62 -16.50 8.37
CA GLN A 88 -10.80 -15.50 7.33
C GLN A 88 -10.16 -14.16 7.74
N PRO A 89 -9.18 -13.63 6.97
CA PRO A 89 -8.58 -12.33 7.23
C PRO A 89 -9.62 -11.21 7.15
N ALA A 90 -9.53 -10.22 8.01
CA ALA A 90 -10.45 -9.07 8.00
C ALA A 90 -10.25 -8.16 6.78
N MET A 91 -9.04 -8.15 6.22
CA MET A 91 -8.66 -7.36 5.03
C MET A 91 -9.02 -5.87 5.14
N ARG A 92 -9.02 -5.35 6.37
CA ARG A 92 -9.31 -3.94 6.60
C ARG A 92 -8.23 -3.03 6.02
N ARG A 93 -6.97 -3.49 6.00
CA ARG A 93 -5.81 -2.77 5.50
C ARG A 93 -4.95 -3.71 4.67
N TYR A 94 -4.67 -3.30 3.45
CA TYR A 94 -3.81 -4.07 2.54
C TYR A 94 -3.14 -3.15 1.53
N MET A 95 -2.15 -3.68 0.83
CA MET A 95 -1.34 -2.95 -0.13
C MET A 95 -1.08 -3.80 -1.36
N ILE A 96 -0.97 -3.14 -2.50
CA ILE A 96 -0.63 -3.81 -3.75
C ILE A 96 0.31 -2.93 -4.57
N ALA A 97 1.33 -3.55 -5.17
CA ALA A 97 2.16 -2.93 -6.18
C ALA A 97 2.00 -3.69 -7.50
N VAL A 98 1.75 -2.97 -8.56
CA VAL A 98 1.53 -3.53 -9.90
C VAL A 98 2.29 -2.75 -10.97
N THR A 99 2.48 -3.37 -12.12
CA THR A 99 2.91 -2.68 -13.35
C THR A 99 2.05 -3.17 -14.51
N PRO A 100 1.70 -2.31 -15.49
CA PRO A 100 1.04 -2.77 -16.71
C PRO A 100 1.90 -3.82 -17.42
N ARG A 101 1.30 -4.93 -17.85
CA ARG A 101 2.02 -6.02 -18.53
C ARG A 101 2.73 -5.54 -19.80
N SER A 102 2.16 -4.56 -20.51
CA SER A 102 2.74 -3.91 -21.68
C SER A 102 4.05 -3.16 -21.36
N LEU A 103 4.21 -2.65 -20.13
CA LEU A 103 5.37 -1.86 -19.72
C LEU A 103 6.47 -2.68 -19.04
N VAL A 104 6.27 -3.98 -18.80
CA VAL A 104 7.25 -4.84 -18.09
C VAL A 104 8.63 -4.79 -18.76
N ARG A 105 8.70 -4.82 -20.09
CA ARG A 105 9.95 -4.78 -20.86
C ARG A 105 10.31 -3.38 -21.35
N HIS A 106 9.38 -2.43 -21.27
CA HIS A 106 9.58 -1.06 -21.74
C HIS A 106 10.34 -0.22 -20.72
N SER A 107 11.26 0.62 -21.19
CA SER A 107 11.88 1.66 -20.36
C SER A 107 11.10 2.94 -20.56
N VAL A 108 10.53 3.46 -19.49
CA VAL A 108 9.65 4.63 -19.49
C VAL A 108 10.48 5.88 -19.22
N SER A 109 10.38 6.87 -20.09
CA SER A 109 10.95 8.21 -19.89
C SER A 109 10.10 9.05 -18.94
N LEU A 110 10.63 10.19 -18.47
CA LEU A 110 9.87 11.13 -17.63
C LEU A 110 8.61 11.67 -18.33
N ASP A 111 8.69 11.99 -19.63
CA ASP A 111 7.55 12.51 -20.39
C ASP A 111 6.46 11.46 -20.61
N GLU A 112 6.87 10.22 -20.91
CA GLU A 112 5.94 9.09 -20.99
C GLU A 112 5.30 8.81 -19.65
N PHE A 113 6.06 8.89 -18.56
CA PHE A 113 5.54 8.72 -17.21
C PHE A 113 4.52 9.80 -16.85
N ALA A 114 4.81 11.06 -17.14
CA ALA A 114 3.88 12.17 -16.90
C ALA A 114 2.55 11.96 -17.65
N THR A 115 2.62 11.48 -18.90
CA THR A 115 1.44 11.14 -19.71
C THR A 115 0.65 9.99 -19.10
N LEU A 116 1.32 8.89 -18.70
CA LEU A 116 0.68 7.73 -18.06
C LEU A 116 -0.02 8.11 -16.75
N ALA A 117 0.64 8.92 -15.91
CA ALA A 117 0.07 9.38 -14.65
C ALA A 117 -1.16 10.29 -14.88
N ALA A 118 -1.07 11.23 -15.82
CA ALA A 118 -2.18 12.10 -16.17
C ALA A 118 -3.39 11.33 -16.72
N ASP A 119 -3.16 10.33 -17.57
CA ASP A 119 -4.22 9.47 -18.11
C ASP A 119 -4.90 8.65 -17.03
N ALA A 120 -4.13 8.10 -16.09
CA ALA A 120 -4.67 7.34 -14.96
C ALA A 120 -5.54 8.18 -14.03
N LEU A 121 -5.22 9.47 -13.87
CA LEU A 121 -5.99 10.39 -13.01
C LEU A 121 -7.23 10.98 -13.69
N ARG A 122 -7.27 10.99 -15.03
CA ARG A 122 -8.32 11.68 -15.80
C ARG A 122 -9.74 11.21 -15.45
N GLY A 123 -9.91 9.94 -15.10
CA GLY A 123 -11.21 9.34 -14.74
C GLY A 123 -11.69 9.62 -13.32
N LEU A 124 -10.84 10.21 -12.45
CA LEU A 124 -11.16 10.40 -11.03
C LEU A 124 -11.89 11.69 -10.72
N GLY A 125 -12.05 12.57 -11.71
CA GLY A 125 -12.71 13.87 -11.52
C GLY A 125 -11.86 14.90 -10.79
N LYS A 126 -12.53 15.92 -10.23
CA LYS A 126 -11.86 16.99 -9.45
C LYS A 126 -11.73 16.56 -7.98
N PRO A 127 -10.69 17.03 -7.28
CA PRO A 127 -10.56 16.80 -5.84
C PRO A 127 -11.79 17.30 -5.07
N ALA A 128 -12.10 16.63 -3.96
CA ALA A 128 -13.16 17.06 -3.06
C ALA A 128 -12.88 18.47 -2.55
N GLY A 129 -13.84 19.39 -2.71
CA GLY A 129 -13.72 20.77 -2.24
C GLY A 129 -13.84 20.96 -0.72
N SER A 130 -13.95 19.88 0.05
CA SER A 130 -14.15 19.87 1.50
C SER A 130 -13.42 18.71 2.14
N ALA A 131 -13.00 18.89 3.40
CA ALA A 131 -12.42 17.82 4.21
C ALA A 131 -13.47 16.87 4.83
N ASP A 132 -14.77 17.15 4.70
CA ASP A 132 -15.86 16.27 5.09
C ASP A 132 -16.07 15.21 4.00
N TYR A 133 -15.17 14.22 3.97
CA TYR A 133 -15.15 13.17 2.96
C TYR A 133 -16.40 12.27 3.00
N PRO A 134 -16.96 11.85 4.15
CA PRO A 134 -18.21 11.11 4.18
C PRO A 134 -19.34 11.82 3.45
N LYS A 135 -19.56 13.10 3.77
CA LYS A 135 -20.60 13.91 3.12
C LYS A 135 -20.36 14.11 1.61
N PHE A 136 -19.12 14.16 1.19
CA PHE A 136 -18.76 14.19 -0.24
C PHE A 136 -19.07 12.85 -0.90
N LEU A 137 -18.66 11.73 -0.30
CA LEU A 137 -18.81 10.38 -0.82
C LEU A 137 -20.27 9.91 -0.86
N ASP A 138 -21.11 10.40 0.06
CA ASP A 138 -22.56 10.11 0.04
C ASP A 138 -23.27 10.58 -1.23
N ARG A 139 -22.70 11.60 -1.88
CA ARG A 139 -23.23 12.14 -3.14
C ARG A 139 -22.68 11.44 -4.37
N GLN A 140 -21.71 10.53 -4.21
CA GLN A 140 -21.11 9.81 -5.31
C GLN A 140 -21.79 8.46 -5.53
N PRO A 141 -21.77 7.90 -6.75
CA PRO A 141 -22.25 6.56 -7.01
C PRO A 141 -21.51 5.53 -6.15
N ALA A 142 -22.23 4.56 -5.58
CA ALA A 142 -21.61 3.48 -4.83
C ALA A 142 -20.71 2.63 -5.74
N GLY A 143 -19.57 2.19 -5.21
CA GLY A 143 -18.59 1.38 -5.93
C GLY A 143 -17.65 2.18 -6.84
N GLN A 144 -17.86 3.49 -7.00
CA GLN A 144 -17.00 4.35 -7.81
C GLN A 144 -16.00 5.10 -6.95
N ALA A 145 -14.71 5.01 -7.31
CA ALA A 145 -13.66 5.79 -6.67
C ALA A 145 -13.75 7.26 -7.08
N SER A 146 -13.60 8.15 -6.12
CA SER A 146 -13.60 9.60 -6.30
C SER A 146 -12.33 10.22 -5.74
N LEU A 147 -11.77 11.21 -6.41
CA LEU A 147 -10.59 11.93 -5.98
C LEU A 147 -10.90 12.78 -4.75
N LEU A 148 -10.19 12.54 -3.65
CA LEU A 148 -10.34 13.32 -2.42
C LEU A 148 -9.26 14.41 -2.31
N ALA A 149 -8.01 14.06 -2.57
CA ALA A 149 -6.88 14.98 -2.51
C ALA A 149 -5.71 14.48 -3.34
N GLU A 150 -4.88 15.40 -3.80
CA GLU A 150 -3.53 15.11 -4.25
C GLU A 150 -2.60 15.05 -3.02
N LEU A 151 -1.75 14.05 -2.95
CA LEU A 151 -0.81 13.85 -1.85
C LEU A 151 0.62 14.23 -2.22
N ARG A 152 1.01 13.98 -3.48
CA ARG A 152 2.35 14.27 -4.00
C ARG A 152 2.29 14.42 -5.52
N SER A 153 3.04 15.38 -6.05
CA SER A 153 3.16 15.65 -7.48
C SER A 153 4.60 16.07 -7.77
N GLU A 154 5.41 15.12 -8.22
CA GLU A 154 6.82 15.30 -8.54
C GLU A 154 7.11 14.58 -9.88
N PRO A 155 8.22 14.88 -10.57
CA PRO A 155 8.49 14.31 -11.90
C PRO A 155 8.46 12.78 -11.98
N GLU A 156 8.82 12.09 -10.88
CA GLU A 156 8.86 10.63 -10.80
C GLU A 156 7.78 10.03 -9.89
N VAL A 157 6.92 10.88 -9.28
CA VAL A 157 5.91 10.45 -8.30
C VAL A 157 4.64 11.27 -8.45
N VAL A 158 3.54 10.59 -8.69
CA VAL A 158 2.20 11.19 -8.60
C VAL A 158 1.35 10.33 -7.67
N SER A 159 0.89 10.92 -6.57
CA SER A 159 0.12 10.21 -5.53
C SER A 159 -1.15 10.95 -5.20
N VAL A 160 -2.26 10.22 -5.18
CA VAL A 160 -3.58 10.74 -4.87
C VAL A 160 -4.28 9.91 -3.80
N LEU A 161 -5.12 10.57 -3.02
CA LEU A 161 -6.07 9.95 -2.10
C LEU A 161 -7.43 9.87 -2.79
N GLN A 162 -8.02 8.71 -2.72
CA GLN A 162 -9.34 8.41 -3.25
C GLN A 162 -10.24 7.87 -2.14
N GLY A 163 -11.55 8.02 -2.33
CA GLY A 163 -12.55 7.42 -1.49
C GLY A 163 -13.63 6.74 -2.34
N THR A 164 -14.15 5.65 -1.82
CA THR A 164 -15.25 4.89 -2.46
C THR A 164 -16.32 4.64 -1.42
N ARG A 165 -17.56 5.02 -1.73
CA ARG A 165 -18.73 4.56 -0.96
C ARG A 165 -19.00 3.12 -1.36
N MET A 166 -18.91 2.20 -0.40
CA MET A 166 -19.16 0.80 -0.67
C MET A 166 -20.65 0.54 -0.88
N PRO A 167 -21.01 -0.38 -1.79
CA PRO A 167 -22.41 -0.81 -1.92
C PRO A 167 -22.93 -1.38 -0.60
N SER A 168 -24.19 -1.04 -0.24
CA SER A 168 -24.88 -1.66 0.88
C SER A 168 -25.07 -3.16 0.66
N GLN A 169 -24.83 -3.97 1.67
CA GLN A 169 -25.06 -5.42 1.59
C GLN A 169 -26.53 -5.82 1.86
N GLY A 170 -27.43 -4.85 1.99
CA GLY A 170 -28.87 -5.08 1.98
C GLY A 170 -29.58 -5.09 3.35
N GLY A 171 -28.92 -4.62 4.43
CA GLY A 171 -29.55 -4.43 5.75
C GLY A 171 -30.33 -3.11 5.84
N TYR A 172 -31.57 -3.13 6.31
CA TYR A 172 -32.33 -1.91 6.62
C TYR A 172 -31.63 -1.14 7.75
N GLY A 173 -31.24 0.12 7.51
CA GLY A 173 -30.55 0.97 8.51
C GLY A 173 -29.03 0.75 8.59
N GLU A 174 -28.42 0.03 7.66
CA GLU A 174 -26.97 -0.11 7.59
C GLU A 174 -26.30 1.24 7.32
N LYS A 175 -25.31 1.58 8.17
CA LYS A 175 -24.54 2.80 7.97
C LYS A 175 -23.69 2.69 6.70
N PRO A 176 -23.54 3.80 5.94
CA PRO A 176 -22.65 3.79 4.79
C PRO A 176 -21.22 3.37 5.20
N HIS A 177 -20.62 2.46 4.44
CA HIS A 177 -19.25 2.06 4.59
C HIS A 177 -18.41 2.72 3.50
N TYR A 178 -17.24 3.23 3.88
CA TYR A 178 -16.32 3.88 2.96
C TYR A 178 -14.98 3.15 2.97
N LEU A 179 -14.39 3.06 1.79
CA LEU A 179 -13.03 2.60 1.58
C LEU A 179 -12.17 3.80 1.17
N LEU A 180 -11.07 4.05 1.87
CA LEU A 180 -10.02 4.93 1.40
C LEU A 180 -8.97 4.13 0.66
N SER A 181 -8.49 4.70 -0.41
CA SER A 181 -7.32 4.18 -1.13
C SER A 181 -6.39 5.32 -1.52
N THR A 182 -5.10 5.02 -1.57
CA THR A 182 -4.15 5.86 -2.28
C THR A 182 -3.70 5.13 -3.53
N THR A 183 -3.57 5.85 -4.62
CA THR A 183 -2.92 5.35 -5.83
C THR A 183 -1.72 6.24 -6.11
N THR A 184 -0.55 5.62 -6.14
CA THR A 184 0.71 6.30 -6.42
C THR A 184 1.35 5.70 -7.65
N TRP A 185 1.57 6.51 -8.65
CA TRP A 185 2.43 6.18 -9.76
C TRP A 185 3.87 6.55 -9.43
N LEU A 186 4.79 5.62 -9.67
CA LEU A 186 6.22 5.75 -9.38
C LEU A 186 7.02 5.40 -10.62
N LEU A 187 7.99 6.23 -10.97
CA LEU A 187 9.03 5.90 -11.93
C LEU A 187 10.29 5.48 -11.17
N LEU A 188 10.60 4.19 -11.17
CA LEU A 188 11.75 3.63 -10.47
C LEU A 188 12.69 2.96 -11.47
N ARG A 189 13.90 3.48 -11.63
CA ARG A 189 14.92 2.92 -12.54
C ARG A 189 14.41 2.76 -13.99
N GLY A 190 13.61 3.71 -14.47
CA GLY A 190 13.00 3.67 -15.79
C GLY A 190 11.83 2.69 -15.92
N LYS A 191 11.22 2.25 -14.82
CA LYS A 191 10.04 1.39 -14.81
C LYS A 191 8.88 2.09 -14.11
N ALA A 192 7.72 2.13 -14.78
CA ALA A 192 6.50 2.69 -14.23
C ALA A 192 5.76 1.63 -13.40
N LEU A 193 5.52 1.94 -12.13
CA LEU A 193 4.77 1.12 -11.19
C LEU A 193 3.58 1.91 -10.65
N SER A 194 2.51 1.20 -10.31
CA SER A 194 1.43 1.74 -9.48
C SER A 194 1.44 1.01 -8.13
N VAL A 195 1.51 1.77 -7.05
CA VAL A 195 1.41 1.24 -5.69
C VAL A 195 0.19 1.84 -5.02
N SER A 196 -0.60 0.99 -4.36
CA SER A 196 -1.85 1.40 -3.73
C SER A 196 -1.94 0.86 -2.30
N VAL A 197 -2.41 1.71 -1.39
CA VAL A 197 -2.69 1.38 0.00
C VAL A 197 -4.19 1.51 0.21
N TYR A 198 -4.78 0.59 0.94
CA TYR A 198 -6.22 0.54 1.21
C TYR A 198 -6.50 0.50 2.71
N THR A 199 -7.56 1.17 3.15
CA THR A 199 -8.10 1.06 4.52
C THR A 199 -9.59 1.35 4.54
N GLY A 200 -10.34 0.61 5.36
CA GLY A 200 -11.68 1.05 5.74
C GLY A 200 -11.62 2.42 6.42
N TYR A 201 -12.65 3.23 6.25
CA TYR A 201 -12.72 4.56 6.82
C TYR A 201 -13.84 4.65 7.88
N ASP A 202 -13.45 4.68 9.15
CA ASP A 202 -14.34 4.89 10.28
C ASP A 202 -14.14 6.27 10.92
N GLY A 203 -13.04 6.97 10.57
CA GLY A 203 -12.79 8.28 11.10
C GLY A 203 -11.43 8.90 10.74
N PRO A 204 -11.13 10.07 11.35
CA PRO A 204 -9.90 10.83 11.03
C PRO A 204 -8.59 10.06 11.24
N ALA A 205 -8.58 9.08 12.15
CA ALA A 205 -7.40 8.27 12.42
C ALA A 205 -7.01 7.39 11.20
N ASP A 206 -8.00 6.84 10.47
CA ASP A 206 -7.75 6.06 9.27
C ASP A 206 -7.21 6.94 8.13
N LEU A 207 -7.73 8.17 8.03
CA LEU A 207 -7.24 9.15 7.07
C LEU A 207 -5.78 9.56 7.35
N ALA A 208 -5.45 9.81 8.61
CA ALA A 208 -4.08 10.14 9.01
C ALA A 208 -3.14 8.96 8.76
N TRP A 209 -3.59 7.75 9.09
CA TRP A 209 -2.83 6.52 8.90
C TRP A 209 -2.51 6.27 7.42
N ILE A 210 -3.51 6.32 6.52
CA ILE A 210 -3.27 6.00 5.12
C ILE A 210 -2.33 7.00 4.46
N LYS A 211 -2.47 8.30 4.77
CA LYS A 211 -1.55 9.33 4.29
C LYS A 211 -0.11 9.08 4.75
N TYR A 212 0.06 8.82 6.05
CA TYR A 212 1.37 8.57 6.64
C TYR A 212 2.06 7.32 6.05
N VAL A 213 1.33 6.21 5.97
CA VAL A 213 1.89 4.95 5.45
C VAL A 213 2.24 5.07 3.98
N THR A 214 1.39 5.70 3.18
CA THR A 214 1.66 5.93 1.76
C THR A 214 2.93 6.75 1.55
N GLN A 215 3.07 7.87 2.24
CA GLN A 215 4.26 8.73 2.16
C GLN A 215 5.53 7.95 2.51
N ARG A 216 5.51 7.24 3.64
CA ARG A 216 6.65 6.43 4.08
C ARG A 216 7.01 5.33 3.10
N TRP A 217 6.01 4.68 2.50
CA TRP A 217 6.25 3.62 1.52
C TRP A 217 6.88 4.18 0.24
N ILE A 218 6.39 5.32 -0.26
CA ILE A 218 6.98 6.03 -1.41
C ILE A 218 8.45 6.33 -1.14
N ASP A 219 8.76 7.01 -0.02
CA ASP A 219 10.13 7.40 0.34
C ASP A 219 11.05 6.18 0.49
N GLN A 220 10.54 5.07 1.02
CA GLN A 220 11.28 3.82 1.13
C GLN A 220 11.59 3.22 -0.23
N LEU A 221 10.58 3.11 -1.12
CA LEU A 221 10.75 2.55 -2.47
C LEU A 221 11.73 3.39 -3.30
N GLN A 222 11.64 4.72 -3.25
CA GLN A 222 12.61 5.60 -3.90
C GLN A 222 14.03 5.36 -3.36
N ARG A 223 14.20 5.33 -2.04
CA ARG A 223 15.51 5.16 -1.39
C ARG A 223 16.18 3.83 -1.73
N ILE A 224 15.44 2.71 -1.75
CA ILE A 224 16.03 1.38 -2.06
C ILE A 224 16.32 1.21 -3.56
N ASN A 225 15.77 2.07 -4.43
CA ASN A 225 15.98 2.05 -5.88
C ASN A 225 16.90 3.17 -6.40
N SER A 226 17.36 4.09 -5.54
CA SER A 226 18.23 5.23 -5.90
C SER A 226 19.69 4.85 -6.14
N ARG A 227 20.07 3.58 -6.04
CA ARG A 227 21.44 3.08 -6.21
C ARG A 227 21.63 2.34 -7.52
#